data_03728c6d4aefcf794951ca468f4879e1
#
_entry.id   03728c6d4aefcf794951ca468f4879e1
#
_cell.length_a   1.000
_cell.length_b   1.000
_cell.length_c   1.000
_cell.angle_alpha   90.00
_cell.angle_beta   90.00
_cell.angle_gamma   90.00
#
_symmetry.space_group_name_H-M   'P 1'
#
loop_
_entity.id
_entity.type
_entity.pdbx_description
1 polymer ?
#
loop_
_entity_poly.entity_id
_entity_poly.type
_entity_poly.pdbx_seq_one_letter_code
_entity_poly.pdbx_strand_id
1 'polypeptide(L)'
;MDSVTAPGYLVLMPTRYFTPGLFAFLRELADNNNRPWFKANQERYEEQVRRPALALIEDLAEPLLAVSRHFTADPRLVGGSLFRIQRDTRFTRDRTPYKTHAGIHLRHVATREDVHAPAFYLHLEPGNCFAALGLWKPAAPRAQAIRTAIAARPDAWARATRRPPFSPVYALGEGDPLRRPPPGFAPDHPLLDDLKRRDFTASTRLTQARVTAPGFLDDYAATMRAGAPFLRFLCKALDLAF
;
A
#
# COMPACT_ATOMS: atom_id res chain seq x y z
N MET A 1 -34.36 -17.21 45.34
CA MET A 1 -33.10 -16.44 45.08
C MET A 1 -32.55 -16.94 43.78
N ASP A 2 -32.99 -16.33 42.69
CA ASP A 2 -32.61 -16.73 41.35
C ASP A 2 -31.34 -15.95 40.96
N SER A 3 -30.24 -16.68 40.80
CA SER A 3 -28.99 -16.10 40.32
C SER A 3 -29.10 -15.90 38.80
N VAL A 4 -29.26 -14.65 38.40
CA VAL A 4 -29.17 -14.21 37.00
C VAL A 4 -27.70 -14.27 36.60
N THR A 5 -27.33 -15.28 35.81
CA THR A 5 -26.02 -15.38 35.16
C THR A 5 -25.99 -14.38 33.99
N ALA A 6 -25.15 -13.36 34.09
CA ALA A 6 -24.94 -12.41 33.00
C ALA A 6 -24.35 -13.13 31.77
N PRO A 7 -24.78 -12.82 30.54
CA PRO A 7 -24.20 -13.41 29.35
C PRO A 7 -22.72 -12.99 29.23
N GLY A 8 -21.83 -13.99 29.20
CA GLY A 8 -20.41 -13.79 28.99
C GLY A 8 -20.19 -13.23 27.58
N TYR A 9 -19.75 -11.98 27.49
CA TYR A 9 -19.23 -11.42 26.24
C TYR A 9 -17.95 -12.18 25.88
N LEU A 10 -18.01 -12.95 24.81
CA LEU A 10 -16.82 -13.53 24.20
C LEU A 10 -15.97 -12.38 23.65
N VAL A 11 -14.96 -11.95 24.42
CA VAL A 11 -13.98 -10.97 23.93
C VAL A 11 -13.14 -11.71 22.89
N LEU A 12 -13.46 -11.54 21.61
CA LEU A 12 -12.62 -12.03 20.52
C LEU A 12 -11.27 -11.34 20.63
N MET A 13 -10.23 -12.13 20.96
CA MET A 13 -8.85 -11.62 20.97
C MET A 13 -8.48 -11.17 19.55
N PRO A 14 -7.89 -9.97 19.39
CA PRO A 14 -7.53 -9.48 18.05
C PRO A 14 -6.55 -10.43 17.39
N THR A 15 -6.80 -10.74 16.12
CA THR A 15 -6.00 -11.66 15.31
C THR A 15 -4.59 -11.12 15.09
N ARG A 16 -3.59 -11.98 15.28
CA ARG A 16 -2.21 -11.71 14.92
C ARG A 16 -1.91 -12.43 13.61
N TYR A 17 -1.71 -11.67 12.53
CA TYR A 17 -1.35 -12.22 11.22
C TYR A 17 0.14 -12.56 11.14
N PHE A 18 0.99 -11.58 11.42
CA PHE A 18 2.43 -11.74 11.29
C PHE A 18 3.11 -11.96 12.64
N THR A 19 4.18 -12.74 12.61
CA THR A 19 5.08 -12.97 13.74
C THR A 19 6.47 -12.45 13.40
N PRO A 20 7.40 -12.36 14.37
CA PRO A 20 8.80 -12.08 14.08
C PRO A 20 9.44 -13.03 13.04
N GLY A 21 8.86 -14.23 12.86
CA GLY A 21 9.25 -15.22 11.85
C GLY A 21 9.19 -14.69 10.42
N LEU A 22 8.22 -13.84 10.08
CA LEU A 22 8.17 -13.12 8.78
C LEU A 22 9.51 -12.44 8.49
N PHE A 23 9.97 -11.61 9.41
CA PHE A 23 11.17 -10.82 9.22
C PHE A 23 12.46 -11.65 9.34
N ALA A 24 12.45 -12.71 10.14
CA ALA A 24 13.56 -13.66 10.21
C ALA A 24 13.72 -14.36 8.86
N PHE A 25 12.64 -14.91 8.29
CA PHE A 25 12.66 -15.54 6.97
C PHE A 25 13.17 -14.58 5.88
N LEU A 26 12.67 -13.35 5.83
CA LEU A 26 13.05 -12.39 4.79
C LEU A 26 14.54 -11.95 4.90
N ARG A 27 15.11 -11.87 6.11
CA ARG A 27 16.56 -11.64 6.31
C ARG A 27 17.38 -12.81 5.79
N GLU A 28 17.03 -14.03 6.20
CA GLU A 28 17.73 -15.22 5.75
C GLU A 28 17.64 -15.40 4.23
N LEU A 29 16.49 -15.05 3.63
CA LEU A 29 16.33 -15.05 2.17
C LEU A 29 17.22 -13.99 1.51
N ALA A 30 17.43 -12.83 2.11
CA ALA A 30 18.33 -11.81 1.58
C ALA A 30 19.79 -12.31 1.55
N ASP A 31 20.22 -13.02 2.60
CA ASP A 31 21.57 -13.59 2.72
C ASP A 31 21.76 -14.81 1.80
N ASN A 32 20.67 -15.51 1.44
CA ASN A 32 20.68 -16.76 0.68
C ASN A 32 19.80 -16.72 -0.58
N ASN A 33 19.80 -15.62 -1.31
CA ASN A 33 18.85 -15.39 -2.41
C ASN A 33 19.15 -16.24 -3.66
N ASN A 34 18.90 -17.54 -3.56
CA ASN A 34 19.07 -18.51 -4.63
C ASN A 34 17.97 -19.58 -4.62
N ARG A 35 17.79 -20.28 -5.75
CA ARG A 35 16.73 -21.28 -5.93
C ARG A 35 16.87 -22.50 -5.02
N PRO A 36 18.07 -23.12 -4.81
CA PRO A 36 18.20 -24.26 -3.93
C PRO A 36 17.79 -23.96 -2.49
N TRP A 37 18.24 -22.82 -1.92
CA TRP A 37 17.88 -22.43 -0.58
C TRP A 37 16.36 -22.16 -0.44
N PHE A 38 15.77 -21.44 -1.40
CA PHE A 38 14.33 -21.17 -1.36
C PHE A 38 13.51 -22.45 -1.45
N LYS A 39 13.90 -23.41 -2.30
CA LYS A 39 13.24 -24.70 -2.40
C LYS A 39 13.27 -25.47 -1.07
N ALA A 40 14.42 -25.47 -0.39
CA ALA A 40 14.58 -26.11 0.91
C ALA A 40 13.77 -25.42 2.03
N ASN A 41 13.45 -24.13 1.88
CA ASN A 41 12.72 -23.31 2.86
C ASN A 41 11.31 -22.90 2.40
N GLN A 42 10.77 -23.55 1.38
CA GLN A 42 9.49 -23.21 0.78
C GLN A 42 8.33 -23.32 1.78
N GLU A 43 8.32 -24.33 2.64
CA GLU A 43 7.30 -24.49 3.67
C GLU A 43 7.32 -23.34 4.68
N ARG A 44 8.50 -22.88 5.10
CA ARG A 44 8.66 -21.69 5.96
C ARG A 44 8.14 -20.43 5.29
N TYR A 45 8.36 -20.28 3.98
CA TYR A 45 7.77 -19.18 3.21
C TYR A 45 6.25 -19.21 3.25
N GLU A 46 5.65 -20.39 3.05
CA GLU A 46 4.20 -20.55 3.12
C GLU A 46 3.65 -20.17 4.49
N GLU A 47 4.27 -20.62 5.56
CA GLU A 47 3.79 -20.45 6.93
C GLU A 47 4.04 -19.06 7.48
N GLN A 48 5.20 -18.47 7.21
CA GLN A 48 5.64 -17.24 7.84
C GLN A 48 5.34 -15.98 7.01
N VAL A 49 5.15 -16.14 5.69
CA VAL A 49 4.96 -15.01 4.76
C VAL A 49 3.62 -15.11 4.04
N ARG A 50 3.41 -16.18 3.22
CA ARG A 50 2.32 -16.21 2.26
C ARG A 50 0.96 -16.41 2.91
N ARG A 51 0.77 -17.44 3.72
CA ARG A 51 -0.51 -17.70 4.40
C ARG A 51 -0.94 -16.53 5.29
N PRO A 52 -0.06 -15.96 6.15
CA PRO A 52 -0.41 -14.78 6.94
C PRO A 52 -0.81 -13.56 6.09
N ALA A 53 -0.12 -13.33 4.98
CA ALA A 53 -0.44 -12.23 4.08
C ALA A 53 -1.80 -12.42 3.38
N LEU A 54 -2.12 -13.66 2.96
CA LEU A 54 -3.41 -13.97 2.35
C LEU A 54 -4.55 -13.85 3.37
N ALA A 55 -4.37 -14.31 4.60
CA ALA A 55 -5.35 -14.15 5.68
C ALA A 55 -5.62 -12.65 5.98
N LEU A 56 -4.57 -11.83 6.06
CA LEU A 56 -4.76 -10.38 6.19
C LEU A 56 -5.53 -9.79 5.00
N ILE A 57 -5.22 -10.21 3.76
CA ILE A 57 -5.92 -9.72 2.56
C ILE A 57 -7.41 -10.11 2.60
N GLU A 58 -7.73 -11.32 3.02
CA GLU A 58 -9.11 -11.79 3.15
C GLU A 58 -9.89 -10.94 4.15
N ASP A 59 -9.33 -10.73 5.34
CA ASP A 59 -9.96 -9.95 6.40
C ASP A 59 -9.98 -8.43 6.11
N LEU A 60 -9.11 -7.94 5.21
CA LEU A 60 -9.15 -6.55 4.74
C LEU A 60 -10.34 -6.24 3.81
N ALA A 61 -11.05 -7.23 3.29
CA ALA A 61 -12.13 -7.01 2.33
C ALA A 61 -13.22 -6.10 2.90
N GLU A 62 -13.71 -6.37 4.10
CA GLU A 62 -14.75 -5.56 4.74
C GLU A 62 -14.27 -4.16 5.16
N PRO A 63 -13.14 -3.99 5.87
CA PRO A 63 -12.59 -2.67 6.17
C PRO A 63 -12.30 -1.82 4.92
N LEU A 64 -11.86 -2.44 3.83
CA LEU A 64 -11.60 -1.74 2.57
C LEU A 64 -12.90 -1.25 1.91
N LEU A 65 -13.99 -2.04 1.95
CA LEU A 65 -15.31 -1.62 1.48
C LEU A 65 -15.81 -0.39 2.22
N ALA A 66 -15.55 -0.28 3.52
CA ALA A 66 -15.89 0.90 4.32
C ALA A 66 -15.08 2.15 3.92
N VAL A 67 -13.91 2.00 3.30
CA VAL A 67 -13.13 3.10 2.73
C VAL A 67 -13.63 3.45 1.33
N SER A 68 -13.74 2.45 0.46
CA SER A 68 -14.25 2.59 -0.92
C SER A 68 -14.58 1.23 -1.53
N ARG A 69 -15.78 1.11 -2.09
CA ARG A 69 -16.21 -0.10 -2.82
C ARG A 69 -15.50 -0.32 -4.16
N HIS A 70 -14.69 0.64 -4.58
CA HIS A 70 -13.98 0.60 -5.85
C HIS A 70 -12.55 0.05 -5.74
N PHE A 71 -12.13 -0.37 -4.55
CA PHE A 71 -10.87 -1.08 -4.35
C PHE A 71 -11.14 -2.51 -3.90
N THR A 72 -10.22 -3.41 -4.21
CA THR A 72 -10.38 -4.83 -3.89
C THR A 72 -9.17 -5.37 -3.13
N ALA A 73 -9.46 -6.16 -2.10
CA ALA A 73 -8.55 -7.08 -1.45
C ALA A 73 -8.83 -8.48 -2.01
N ASP A 74 -7.93 -8.97 -2.86
CA ASP A 74 -8.09 -10.22 -3.62
C ASP A 74 -7.09 -11.26 -3.11
N PRO A 75 -7.54 -12.30 -2.35
CA PRO A 75 -6.66 -13.29 -1.76
C PRO A 75 -6.18 -14.37 -2.74
N ARG A 76 -6.52 -14.28 -4.04
CA ARG A 76 -6.08 -15.27 -5.02
C ARG A 76 -4.56 -15.35 -5.10
N LEU A 77 -4.05 -16.57 -5.26
CA LEU A 77 -2.61 -16.86 -5.31
C LEU A 77 -1.93 -16.25 -6.56
N VAL A 78 -2.65 -16.17 -7.67
CA VAL A 78 -2.17 -15.63 -8.95
C VAL A 78 -3.04 -14.45 -9.34
N GLY A 79 -2.41 -13.31 -9.59
CA GLY A 79 -3.12 -12.09 -9.97
C GLY A 79 -3.87 -11.39 -8.83
N GLY A 80 -3.82 -11.92 -7.61
CA GLY A 80 -4.41 -11.33 -6.43
C GLY A 80 -3.64 -10.11 -5.88
N SER A 81 -3.96 -9.73 -4.65
CA SER A 81 -3.37 -8.55 -4.01
C SER A 81 -1.96 -8.79 -3.49
N LEU A 82 -1.55 -10.03 -3.21
CA LEU A 82 -0.19 -10.35 -2.80
C LEU A 82 0.73 -10.45 -4.04
N PHE A 83 1.77 -9.65 -4.08
CA PHE A 83 2.80 -9.80 -5.12
C PHE A 83 3.55 -11.13 -4.96
N ARG A 84 3.79 -11.82 -6.07
CA ARG A 84 4.64 -13.00 -6.09
C ARG A 84 6.03 -12.69 -5.56
N ILE A 85 6.62 -13.62 -4.82
CA ILE A 85 7.96 -13.50 -4.26
C ILE A 85 9.05 -13.48 -5.36
N GLN A 86 8.81 -14.14 -6.50
CA GLN A 86 9.76 -14.18 -7.61
C GLN A 86 9.92 -12.79 -8.24
N ARG A 87 11.17 -12.42 -8.52
CA ARG A 87 11.50 -11.19 -9.24
C ARG A 87 11.40 -11.42 -10.75
N ASP A 88 11.02 -10.35 -11.46
CA ASP A 88 11.25 -10.30 -12.90
C ASP A 88 12.67 -9.77 -13.15
N THR A 89 13.58 -10.66 -13.51
CA THR A 89 15.00 -10.34 -13.71
C THR A 89 15.37 -10.09 -15.16
N ARG A 90 14.40 -10.11 -16.11
CA ARG A 90 14.66 -9.97 -17.55
C ARG A 90 15.34 -8.66 -17.91
N PHE A 91 14.96 -7.57 -17.23
CA PHE A 91 15.40 -6.20 -17.53
C PHE A 91 16.25 -5.55 -16.43
N THR A 92 16.80 -6.33 -15.50
CA THR A 92 17.62 -5.83 -14.39
C THR A 92 19.02 -6.46 -14.42
N ARG A 93 20.03 -5.71 -13.97
CA ARG A 93 21.39 -6.23 -13.77
C ARG A 93 21.46 -7.18 -12.57
N ASP A 94 20.69 -6.92 -11.53
CA ASP A 94 20.59 -7.79 -10.37
C ASP A 94 19.75 -9.02 -10.73
N ARG A 95 20.38 -10.19 -10.70
CA ARG A 95 19.81 -11.50 -11.07
C ARG A 95 19.29 -12.30 -9.88
N THR A 96 19.27 -11.74 -8.68
CA THR A 96 18.70 -12.44 -7.51
C THR A 96 17.23 -12.81 -7.80
N PRO A 97 16.85 -14.08 -7.61
CA PRO A 97 15.57 -14.59 -8.11
C PRO A 97 14.36 -14.18 -7.26
N TYR A 98 14.55 -13.74 -6.02
CA TYR A 98 13.45 -13.47 -5.09
C TYR A 98 13.49 -12.05 -4.54
N LYS A 99 12.32 -11.51 -4.21
CA LYS A 99 12.16 -10.28 -3.45
C LYS A 99 12.45 -10.54 -1.98
N THR A 100 13.07 -9.59 -1.31
CA THR A 100 13.37 -9.63 0.13
C THR A 100 12.28 -8.96 0.97
N HIS A 101 11.09 -8.80 0.39
CA HIS A 101 9.92 -8.19 1.01
C HIS A 101 8.63 -8.87 0.56
N ALA A 102 7.59 -8.75 1.37
CA ALA A 102 6.22 -9.02 0.97
C ALA A 102 5.51 -7.71 0.64
N GLY A 103 4.85 -7.65 -0.52
CA GLY A 103 4.08 -6.49 -0.96
C GLY A 103 2.62 -6.85 -1.18
N ILE A 104 1.71 -6.12 -0.54
CA ILE A 104 0.26 -6.26 -0.73
C ILE A 104 -0.25 -5.02 -1.45
N HIS A 105 -0.96 -5.21 -2.56
CA HIS A 105 -1.42 -4.14 -3.44
C HIS A 105 -2.93 -4.22 -3.64
N LEU A 106 -3.68 -3.34 -2.99
CA LEU A 106 -5.13 -3.27 -3.05
C LEU A 106 -5.52 -2.31 -4.16
N ARG A 107 -5.97 -2.86 -5.29
CA ARG A 107 -6.12 -2.15 -6.57
C ARG A 107 -7.54 -1.64 -6.77
N HIS A 108 -7.65 -0.57 -7.55
CA HIS A 108 -8.94 -0.10 -8.05
C HIS A 108 -9.52 -1.10 -9.07
N VAL A 109 -10.79 -1.45 -8.94
CA VAL A 109 -11.45 -2.50 -9.74
C VAL A 109 -11.45 -2.20 -11.25
N ALA A 110 -11.62 -0.94 -11.64
CA ALA A 110 -11.64 -0.52 -13.05
C ALA A 110 -10.24 -0.52 -13.71
N THR A 111 -9.17 -0.61 -12.91
CA THR A 111 -7.78 -0.56 -13.41
C THR A 111 -6.95 -1.73 -12.89
N ARG A 112 -7.61 -2.87 -12.64
CA ARG A 112 -7.02 -4.07 -12.01
C ARG A 112 -5.72 -4.54 -12.67
N GLU A 113 -5.63 -4.44 -13.99
CA GLU A 113 -4.45 -4.89 -14.76
C GLU A 113 -3.28 -3.90 -14.72
N ASP A 114 -3.49 -2.68 -14.22
CA ASP A 114 -2.49 -1.64 -14.21
C ASP A 114 -1.94 -1.38 -12.79
N VAL A 115 -0.70 -1.81 -12.56
CA VAL A 115 0.00 -1.60 -11.29
C VAL A 115 0.40 -0.13 -11.03
N HIS A 116 0.26 0.73 -12.04
CA HIS A 116 0.53 2.17 -11.98
C HIS A 116 -0.76 3.02 -11.82
N ALA A 117 -1.89 2.36 -11.54
CA ALA A 117 -3.15 3.02 -11.23
C ALA A 117 -3.26 3.32 -9.71
N PRO A 118 -4.27 4.10 -9.29
CA PRO A 118 -4.49 4.37 -7.87
C PRO A 118 -4.66 3.09 -7.06
N ALA A 119 -3.91 2.98 -5.96
CA ALA A 119 -3.95 1.80 -5.10
C ALA A 119 -3.53 2.14 -3.66
N PHE A 120 -3.88 1.25 -2.72
CA PHE A 120 -3.21 1.12 -1.43
C PHE A 120 -2.12 0.07 -1.53
N TYR A 121 -1.02 0.27 -0.82
CA TYR A 121 0.11 -0.62 -0.81
C TYR A 121 0.67 -0.81 0.60
N LEU A 122 0.92 -2.05 0.97
CA LEU A 122 1.62 -2.41 2.21
C LEU A 122 2.94 -3.10 1.86
N HIS A 123 4.03 -2.57 2.39
CA HIS A 123 5.39 -3.11 2.21
C HIS A 123 5.92 -3.66 3.52
N LEU A 124 6.29 -4.92 3.52
CA LEU A 124 6.81 -5.62 4.68
C LEU A 124 8.23 -6.14 4.38
N GLU A 125 9.21 -5.40 4.85
CA GLU A 125 10.64 -5.70 4.68
C GLU A 125 11.37 -5.47 6.01
N PRO A 126 12.40 -6.29 6.36
CA PRO A 126 13.20 -6.05 7.55
C PRO A 126 13.80 -4.64 7.57
N GLY A 127 13.44 -3.84 8.59
CA GLY A 127 13.92 -2.46 8.74
C GLY A 127 13.22 -1.41 7.85
N ASN A 128 12.38 -1.82 6.90
CA ASN A 128 11.73 -0.92 5.94
C ASN A 128 10.26 -1.30 5.72
N CYS A 129 9.44 -1.25 6.77
CA CYS A 129 8.01 -1.43 6.64
C CYS A 129 7.30 -0.09 6.45
N PHE A 130 6.34 -0.04 5.52
CA PHE A 130 5.53 1.15 5.31
C PHE A 130 4.17 0.82 4.68
N ALA A 131 3.20 1.67 4.94
CA ALA A 131 1.97 1.76 4.16
C ALA A 131 2.09 2.92 3.17
N ALA A 132 1.66 2.71 1.94
CA ALA A 132 1.66 3.73 0.90
C ALA A 132 0.33 3.71 0.14
N LEU A 133 0.08 4.78 -0.60
CA LEU A 133 -1.06 4.91 -1.49
C LEU A 133 -0.77 5.90 -2.61
N GLY A 134 -1.55 5.81 -3.67
CA GLY A 134 -1.41 6.72 -4.82
C GLY A 134 -1.05 6.01 -6.12
N LEU A 135 -0.36 6.74 -7.01
CA LEU A 135 0.14 6.25 -8.30
C LEU A 135 1.66 6.35 -8.36
N TRP A 136 2.32 5.23 -8.50
CA TRP A 136 3.76 5.13 -8.71
C TRP A 136 4.07 5.02 -10.20
N LYS A 137 4.92 5.92 -10.71
CA LYS A 137 5.33 6.00 -12.13
C LYS A 137 4.13 5.98 -13.10
N PRO A 138 3.14 6.87 -12.93
CA PRO A 138 2.03 6.94 -13.87
C PRO A 138 2.50 7.28 -15.29
N ALA A 139 1.81 6.76 -16.30
CA ALA A 139 2.02 7.17 -17.68
C ALA A 139 1.80 8.69 -17.86
N ALA A 140 2.51 9.30 -18.81
CA ALA A 140 2.50 10.75 -19.00
C ALA A 140 1.09 11.38 -19.11
N PRO A 141 0.11 10.79 -19.82
CA PRO A 141 -1.25 11.35 -19.87
C PRO A 141 -1.93 11.39 -18.49
N ARG A 142 -1.75 10.35 -17.67
CA ARG A 142 -2.31 10.33 -16.30
C ARG A 142 -1.64 11.35 -15.39
N ALA A 143 -0.30 11.45 -15.46
CA ALA A 143 0.42 12.46 -14.71
C ALA A 143 -0.04 13.88 -15.09
N GLN A 144 -0.28 14.12 -16.38
CA GLN A 144 -0.79 15.42 -16.85
C GLN A 144 -2.22 15.69 -16.37
N ALA A 145 -3.12 14.72 -16.41
CA ALA A 145 -4.48 14.84 -15.89
C ALA A 145 -4.49 15.21 -14.38
N ILE A 146 -3.63 14.55 -13.58
CA ILE A 146 -3.49 14.88 -12.16
C ILE A 146 -2.96 16.30 -11.96
N ARG A 147 -1.95 16.73 -12.72
CA ARG A 147 -1.42 18.11 -12.66
C ARG A 147 -2.48 19.14 -12.99
N THR A 148 -3.24 18.91 -14.06
CA THR A 148 -4.36 19.78 -14.44
C THR A 148 -5.39 19.86 -13.33
N ALA A 149 -5.71 18.75 -12.68
CA ALA A 149 -6.63 18.72 -11.55
C ALA A 149 -6.09 19.46 -10.30
N ILE A 150 -4.79 19.37 -10.02
CA ILE A 150 -4.11 20.11 -8.93
C ILE A 150 -4.20 21.62 -9.19
N ALA A 151 -3.84 22.08 -10.39
CA ALA A 151 -3.88 23.48 -10.76
C ALA A 151 -5.31 24.06 -10.75
N ALA A 152 -6.27 23.29 -11.27
CA ALA A 152 -7.67 23.73 -11.31
C ALA A 152 -8.38 23.69 -9.96
N ARG A 153 -7.90 22.91 -8.99
CA ARG A 153 -8.55 22.71 -7.68
C ARG A 153 -7.54 22.75 -6.53
N PRO A 154 -6.79 23.87 -6.34
CA PRO A 154 -5.71 23.98 -5.36
C PRO A 154 -6.18 23.74 -3.92
N ASP A 155 -7.35 24.25 -3.53
CA ASP A 155 -7.91 24.04 -2.20
C ASP A 155 -8.31 22.57 -1.94
N ALA A 156 -8.83 21.89 -2.95
CA ALA A 156 -9.16 20.47 -2.83
C ALA A 156 -7.88 19.61 -2.69
N TRP A 157 -6.82 19.95 -3.41
CA TRP A 157 -5.51 19.33 -3.26
C TRP A 157 -4.94 19.57 -1.86
N ALA A 158 -4.96 20.82 -1.39
CA ALA A 158 -4.49 21.16 -0.05
C ALA A 158 -5.27 20.42 1.04
N ARG A 159 -6.61 20.32 0.93
CA ARG A 159 -7.42 19.53 1.86
C ARG A 159 -7.05 18.05 1.84
N ALA A 160 -6.80 17.50 0.65
CA ALA A 160 -6.48 16.09 0.48
C ALA A 160 -5.08 15.68 0.96
N THR A 161 -4.13 16.63 1.03
CA THR A 161 -2.71 16.32 1.27
C THR A 161 -2.10 17.03 2.48
N ARG A 162 -2.69 18.11 2.99
CA ARG A 162 -2.09 18.96 4.04
C ARG A 162 -2.97 19.11 5.28
N ARG A 163 -4.15 18.49 5.32
CA ARG A 163 -5.09 18.58 6.45
C ARG A 163 -5.45 17.19 7.01
N PRO A 164 -5.92 17.11 8.25
CA PRO A 164 -6.47 15.86 8.78
C PRO A 164 -7.65 15.35 7.92
N PRO A 165 -7.84 14.04 7.84
CA PRO A 165 -7.11 13.00 8.54
C PRO A 165 -5.77 12.59 7.90
N PHE A 166 -5.42 13.14 6.72
CA PHE A 166 -4.23 12.72 5.96
C PHE A 166 -2.92 13.15 6.62
N SER A 167 -2.71 14.47 6.86
CA SER A 167 -1.41 15.04 7.22
C SER A 167 -0.76 14.50 8.51
N PRO A 168 -1.49 14.09 9.55
CA PRO A 168 -0.85 13.49 10.73
C PRO A 168 -0.39 12.04 10.50
N VAL A 169 -0.82 11.40 9.42
CA VAL A 169 -0.53 9.98 9.14
C VAL A 169 0.44 9.83 7.98
N TYR A 170 0.25 10.57 6.91
CA TYR A 170 1.00 10.41 5.66
C TYR A 170 1.85 11.63 5.33
N ALA A 171 2.99 11.37 4.71
CA ALA A 171 3.77 12.35 3.98
C ALA A 171 3.73 12.05 2.47
N LEU A 172 3.60 13.09 1.63
CA LEU A 172 3.76 12.97 0.19
C LEU A 172 5.20 12.51 -0.13
N GLY A 173 5.34 11.54 -1.02
CA GLY A 173 6.65 11.08 -1.47
C GLY A 173 7.44 12.24 -2.09
N GLU A 174 8.71 12.38 -1.75
CA GLU A 174 9.59 13.39 -2.34
C GLU A 174 9.94 13.02 -3.78
N GLY A 175 10.18 11.73 -4.06
CA GLY A 175 10.46 11.19 -5.38
C GLY A 175 11.66 11.85 -6.07
N ASP A 176 11.68 11.77 -7.41
CA ASP A 176 12.62 12.49 -8.29
C ASP A 176 11.80 13.50 -9.13
N PRO A 177 11.65 14.77 -8.69
CA PRO A 177 10.81 15.74 -9.38
C PRO A 177 11.36 16.12 -10.73
N LEU A 178 10.50 16.64 -11.62
CA LEU A 178 10.91 17.24 -12.87
C LEU A 178 11.83 18.43 -12.60
N ARG A 179 12.91 18.57 -13.35
CA ARG A 179 13.84 19.71 -13.22
C ARG A 179 13.20 21.01 -13.71
N ARG A 180 12.35 20.94 -14.74
CA ARG A 180 11.65 22.08 -15.35
C ARG A 180 10.15 21.99 -15.07
N PRO A 181 9.41 23.10 -15.12
CA PRO A 181 7.95 23.07 -15.10
C PRO A 181 7.42 22.09 -16.15
N PRO A 182 6.39 21.30 -15.83
CA PRO A 182 5.75 20.45 -16.84
C PRO A 182 5.03 21.30 -17.89
N PRO A 183 4.79 20.76 -19.10
CA PRO A 183 4.12 21.50 -20.17
C PRO A 183 2.76 22.06 -19.73
N GLY A 184 2.49 23.32 -20.10
CA GLY A 184 1.23 24.02 -19.77
C GLY A 184 1.18 24.70 -18.40
N PHE A 185 2.27 24.70 -17.62
CA PHE A 185 2.33 25.37 -16.33
C PHE A 185 3.45 26.40 -16.27
N ALA A 186 3.13 27.56 -15.71
CA ALA A 186 4.09 28.66 -15.56
C ALA A 186 5.16 28.36 -14.49
N PRO A 187 6.39 28.90 -14.65
CA PRO A 187 7.47 28.69 -13.68
C PRO A 187 7.21 29.27 -12.28
N ASP A 188 6.33 30.24 -12.19
CA ASP A 188 5.91 30.94 -10.96
C ASP A 188 4.59 30.40 -10.37
N HIS A 189 4.10 29.26 -10.88
CA HIS A 189 2.86 28.68 -10.40
C HIS A 189 2.95 28.34 -8.89
N PRO A 190 1.99 28.75 -8.04
CA PRO A 190 2.07 28.61 -6.58
C PRO A 190 2.15 27.16 -6.07
N LEU A 191 1.74 26.19 -6.89
CA LEU A 191 1.86 24.75 -6.60
C LEU A 191 2.91 24.08 -7.49
N LEU A 192 3.94 24.80 -7.94
CA LEU A 192 4.92 24.27 -8.89
C LEU A 192 5.60 22.98 -8.39
N ASP A 193 5.92 22.89 -7.11
CA ASP A 193 6.54 21.70 -6.53
C ASP A 193 5.64 20.47 -6.60
N ASP A 194 4.33 20.63 -6.39
CA ASP A 194 3.36 19.55 -6.56
C ASP A 194 3.20 19.16 -8.05
N LEU A 195 3.24 20.15 -8.96
CA LEU A 195 3.14 19.92 -10.41
C LEU A 195 4.38 19.21 -10.96
N LYS A 196 5.56 19.41 -10.36
CA LYS A 196 6.82 18.77 -10.77
C LYS A 196 6.94 17.32 -10.33
N ARG A 197 6.03 16.80 -9.51
CA ARG A 197 6.04 15.39 -9.10
C ARG A 197 5.96 14.45 -10.29
N ARG A 198 6.79 13.39 -10.27
CA ARG A 198 6.70 12.28 -11.22
C ARG A 198 5.80 11.18 -10.71
N ASP A 199 5.78 11.01 -9.39
CA ASP A 199 4.95 10.07 -8.67
C ASP A 199 3.94 10.83 -7.80
N PHE A 200 2.72 10.37 -7.77
CA PHE A 200 1.67 10.91 -6.89
C PHE A 200 1.40 9.88 -5.81
N THR A 201 2.37 9.69 -4.93
CA THR A 201 2.34 8.74 -3.83
C THR A 201 2.48 9.44 -2.49
N ALA A 202 1.95 8.81 -1.46
CA ALA A 202 2.21 9.17 -0.07
C ALA A 202 2.48 7.90 0.73
N SER A 203 3.25 8.04 1.81
CA SER A 203 3.59 6.90 2.65
C SER A 203 3.66 7.26 4.13
N THR A 204 3.54 6.25 4.97
CA THR A 204 3.79 6.29 6.40
C THR A 204 4.62 5.09 6.83
N ARG A 205 5.64 5.32 7.65
CA ARG A 205 6.48 4.23 8.18
C ARG A 205 5.70 3.40 9.19
N LEU A 206 5.97 2.10 9.15
CA LEU A 206 5.49 1.14 10.12
C LEU A 206 6.70 0.50 10.82
N THR A 207 6.56 0.19 12.10
CA THR A 207 7.56 -0.61 12.81
C THR A 207 7.25 -2.09 12.66
N GLN A 208 8.25 -2.96 12.74
CA GLN A 208 8.02 -4.41 12.78
C GLN A 208 7.15 -4.80 13.98
N ALA A 209 7.32 -4.13 15.12
CA ALA A 209 6.48 -4.35 16.30
C ALA A 209 5.00 -4.05 16.01
N ARG A 210 4.69 -2.96 15.28
CA ARG A 210 3.34 -2.60 14.87
C ARG A 210 2.75 -3.66 13.93
N VAL A 211 3.52 -4.11 12.94
CA VAL A 211 3.09 -5.15 11.96
C VAL A 211 2.82 -6.49 12.64
N THR A 212 3.59 -6.85 13.67
CA THR A 212 3.43 -8.13 14.39
C THR A 212 2.53 -8.04 15.62
N ALA A 213 1.94 -6.88 15.89
CA ALA A 213 1.00 -6.72 17.01
C ALA A 213 -0.35 -7.38 16.72
N PRO A 214 -1.07 -7.86 17.75
CA PRO A 214 -2.50 -8.13 17.65
C PRO A 214 -3.25 -6.85 17.22
N GLY A 215 -4.30 -6.96 16.39
CA GLY A 215 -5.05 -5.78 15.93
C GLY A 215 -4.40 -5.00 14.78
N PHE A 216 -3.36 -5.52 14.15
CA PHE A 216 -2.75 -4.88 12.97
C PHE A 216 -3.75 -4.63 11.83
N LEU A 217 -4.79 -5.46 11.69
CA LEU A 217 -5.87 -5.26 10.73
C LEU A 217 -6.56 -3.90 10.95
N ASP A 218 -7.03 -3.64 12.17
CA ASP A 218 -7.75 -2.41 12.51
C ASP A 218 -6.85 -1.18 12.38
N ASP A 219 -5.60 -1.32 12.78
CA ASP A 219 -4.57 -0.30 12.67
C ASP A 219 -4.26 0.05 11.21
N TYR A 220 -4.12 -0.95 10.33
CA TYR A 220 -3.91 -0.72 8.89
C TYR A 220 -5.19 -0.17 8.23
N ALA A 221 -6.38 -0.65 8.62
CA ALA A 221 -7.64 -0.10 8.15
C ALA A 221 -7.81 1.38 8.53
N ALA A 222 -7.44 1.76 9.76
CA ALA A 222 -7.43 3.17 10.17
C ALA A 222 -6.44 4.00 9.34
N THR A 223 -5.27 3.44 9.05
CA THR A 223 -4.27 4.04 8.17
C THR A 223 -4.85 4.26 6.76
N MET A 224 -5.50 3.27 6.16
CA MET A 224 -6.16 3.41 4.84
C MET A 224 -7.25 4.50 4.85
N ARG A 225 -8.09 4.55 5.89
CA ARG A 225 -9.12 5.61 6.04
C ARG A 225 -8.50 7.00 6.06
N ALA A 226 -7.39 7.19 6.75
CA ALA A 226 -6.68 8.47 6.77
C ALA A 226 -6.18 8.90 5.38
N GLY A 227 -5.83 7.96 4.52
CA GLY A 227 -5.38 8.20 3.15
C GLY A 227 -6.49 8.40 2.12
N ALA A 228 -7.76 8.09 2.46
CA ALA A 228 -8.89 8.15 1.55
C ALA A 228 -9.09 9.49 0.83
N PRO A 229 -8.93 10.68 1.48
CA PRO A 229 -9.06 11.96 0.78
C PRO A 229 -8.09 12.12 -0.38
N PHE A 230 -6.85 11.68 -0.22
CA PHE A 230 -5.83 11.75 -1.25
C PHE A 230 -6.16 10.83 -2.44
N LEU A 231 -6.48 9.56 -2.20
CA LEU A 231 -6.86 8.64 -3.28
C LEU A 231 -8.14 9.10 -3.99
N ARG A 232 -9.13 9.62 -3.27
CA ARG A 232 -10.35 10.20 -3.86
C ARG A 232 -10.02 11.36 -4.80
N PHE A 233 -9.09 12.23 -4.43
CA PHE A 233 -8.64 13.30 -5.30
C PHE A 233 -8.02 12.75 -6.59
N LEU A 234 -7.13 11.75 -6.47
CA LEU A 234 -6.45 11.13 -7.62
C LEU A 234 -7.44 10.37 -8.52
N CYS A 235 -8.34 9.59 -7.94
CA CYS A 235 -9.39 8.92 -8.71
C CYS A 235 -10.23 9.93 -9.50
N LYS A 236 -10.70 11.01 -8.85
CA LYS A 236 -11.47 12.06 -9.52
C LYS A 236 -10.67 12.78 -10.62
N ALA A 237 -9.36 12.92 -10.47
CA ALA A 237 -8.49 13.50 -11.49
C ALA A 237 -8.34 12.60 -12.74
N LEU A 238 -8.65 11.32 -12.59
CA LEU A 238 -8.52 10.28 -13.63
C LEU A 238 -9.88 9.74 -14.10
N ASP A 239 -10.98 10.45 -13.78
CA ASP A 239 -12.36 10.04 -14.08
C ASP A 239 -12.72 8.63 -13.55
N LEU A 240 -12.11 8.24 -12.43
CA LEU A 240 -12.40 7.01 -11.72
C LEU A 240 -13.34 7.29 -10.54
N ALA A 241 -14.25 6.38 -10.28
CA ALA A 241 -15.10 6.40 -9.09
C ALA A 241 -14.27 6.12 -7.82
N PHE A 242 -14.80 6.55 -6.65
CA PHE A 242 -14.15 6.29 -5.36
C PHE A 242 -15.18 5.94 -4.30
#